data_94d0de5817f6942fe0e3aa3a28e471be
#
_entry.id   94d0de5817f6942fe0e3aa3a28e471be
#
_cell.length_a   1.000
_cell.length_b   1.000
_cell.length_c   1.000
_cell.angle_alpha   90.00
_cell.angle_beta   90.00
_cell.angle_gamma   90.00
#
_symmetry.space_group_name_H-M   'P 1'
#
loop_
_entity.id
_entity.type
_entity.pdbx_description
1 polymer ?
#
loop_
_entity_poly.entity_id
_entity_poly.type
_entity_poly.pdbx_seq_one_letter_code
_entity_poly.pdbx_strand_id
1 'polypeptide(L)'
;VRGDEIVLPIYFHYNFELKNAKKMDTVVTHTKNSMGFRGEEMPKEFEKHLSIISIGGSTTENFFMTDGKTWTSLLGKKLKESFNHIWTNNAGLDGHSSFGHTILMNAYVSKIKPKVVLFFVGANERGLKSIQRFDSGLKNGLDLDFTSAKTFLRTASNHSEVISLSYNLYRYLKQIDVSYSGNELNMKELKVLEIQKEKE
;
A
#
# COMPACT_ATOMS: atom_id res chain seq x y z
N VAL A 1 7.52 -6.08 1.89
CA VAL A 1 7.74 -7.54 1.89
C VAL A 1 8.94 -7.84 2.78
N ARG A 2 8.85 -8.89 3.57
CA ARG A 2 9.90 -9.36 4.46
C ARG A 2 10.26 -10.79 4.02
N GLY A 3 11.32 -10.95 3.23
CA GLY A 3 11.58 -12.20 2.54
C GLY A 3 10.42 -12.55 1.61
N ASP A 4 9.82 -13.71 1.84
CA ASP A 4 8.64 -14.19 1.12
C ASP A 4 7.32 -13.92 1.88
N GLU A 5 7.35 -13.00 2.85
CA GLU A 5 6.20 -12.66 3.67
C GLU A 5 5.82 -11.19 3.49
N ILE A 6 4.54 -10.91 3.58
CA ILE A 6 3.96 -9.58 3.67
C ILE A 6 3.32 -9.40 5.03
N VAL A 7 3.67 -8.34 5.74
CA VAL A 7 2.97 -7.90 6.95
C VAL A 7 2.07 -6.74 6.58
N LEU A 8 0.78 -6.92 6.69
CA LEU A 8 -0.21 -5.91 6.39
C LEU A 8 -0.51 -5.06 7.63
N PRO A 9 -0.65 -3.74 7.50
CA PRO A 9 -1.06 -2.86 8.59
C PRO A 9 -2.57 -3.03 8.85
N ILE A 10 -2.93 -3.87 9.80
CA ILE A 10 -4.32 -4.09 10.22
C ILE A 10 -4.82 -2.95 11.13
N TYR A 11 -6.12 -2.62 11.06
CA TYR A 11 -6.78 -1.58 11.86
C TYR A 11 -6.06 -0.23 11.82
N PHE A 12 -5.43 0.07 10.69
CA PHE A 12 -4.68 1.29 10.51
C PHE A 12 -5.61 2.47 10.25
N HIS A 13 -5.39 3.58 10.94
CA HIS A 13 -6.13 4.82 10.75
C HIS A 13 -5.14 5.98 10.63
N TYR A 14 -5.20 6.69 9.53
CA TYR A 14 -4.33 7.81 9.23
C TYR A 14 -5.14 9.01 8.77
N ASN A 15 -4.95 10.14 9.47
CA ASN A 15 -5.44 11.43 9.02
C ASN A 15 -4.25 12.35 8.81
N PHE A 16 -4.18 12.97 7.65
CA PHE A 16 -3.12 13.91 7.34
C PHE A 16 -3.61 15.05 6.46
N GLU A 17 -2.96 16.21 6.60
CA GLU A 17 -3.26 17.38 5.80
C GLU A 17 -2.33 17.44 4.58
N LEU A 18 -2.92 17.65 3.40
CA LEU A 18 -2.21 17.96 2.17
C LEU A 18 -2.14 19.49 1.99
N LYS A 19 -0.98 20.06 2.21
CA LYS A 19 -0.75 21.49 1.95
C LYS A 19 -0.61 21.73 0.45
N ASN A 20 -1.37 22.71 -0.08
CA ASN A 20 -1.33 23.14 -1.49
C ASN A 20 -1.85 22.14 -2.55
N ALA A 21 -2.64 21.16 -2.17
CA ALA A 21 -3.25 20.24 -3.12
C ALA A 21 -4.50 20.85 -3.77
N LYS A 22 -4.34 21.59 -4.86
CA LYS A 22 -5.43 22.32 -5.55
C LYS A 22 -6.60 21.45 -6.05
N LYS A 23 -6.39 20.14 -6.22
CA LYS A 23 -7.39 19.19 -6.79
C LYS A 23 -7.66 17.98 -5.91
N MET A 24 -7.14 17.96 -4.69
CA MET A 24 -7.27 16.86 -3.73
C MET A 24 -7.91 17.37 -2.44
N ASP A 25 -8.37 16.46 -1.60
CA ASP A 25 -8.85 16.83 -0.27
C ASP A 25 -7.71 17.41 0.56
N THR A 26 -8.00 18.50 1.27
CA THR A 26 -7.01 19.10 2.19
C THR A 26 -6.74 18.20 3.39
N VAL A 27 -7.74 17.42 3.81
CA VAL A 27 -7.60 16.40 4.84
C VAL A 27 -7.91 15.04 4.22
N VAL A 28 -6.97 14.13 4.33
CA VAL A 28 -7.08 12.77 3.81
C VAL A 28 -7.24 11.80 4.97
N THR A 29 -8.28 10.99 4.92
CA THR A 29 -8.49 9.84 5.82
C THR A 29 -8.15 8.56 5.06
N HIS A 30 -7.21 7.80 5.60
CA HIS A 30 -6.77 6.53 5.05
C HIS A 30 -6.87 5.45 6.13
N THR A 31 -7.78 4.50 5.94
CA THR A 31 -7.98 3.41 6.90
C THR A 31 -7.70 2.04 6.27
N LYS A 32 -7.31 1.11 7.11
CA LYS A 32 -7.18 -0.32 6.78
C LYS A 32 -8.02 -1.12 7.78
N ASN A 33 -8.75 -2.09 7.28
CA ASN A 33 -9.59 -2.99 8.09
C ASN A 33 -8.79 -4.10 8.79
N SER A 34 -9.47 -5.07 9.39
CA SER A 34 -8.85 -6.22 10.08
C SER A 34 -7.97 -7.08 9.18
N MET A 35 -8.18 -7.07 7.88
CA MET A 35 -7.36 -7.77 6.88
C MET A 35 -6.17 -6.94 6.38
N GLY A 36 -6.05 -5.68 6.79
CA GLY A 36 -5.04 -4.76 6.29
C GLY A 36 -5.36 -4.18 4.90
N PHE A 37 -6.59 -4.27 4.45
CA PHE A 37 -7.08 -3.73 3.18
C PHE A 37 -7.88 -2.45 3.40
N ARG A 38 -7.98 -1.61 2.39
CA ARG A 38 -8.89 -0.46 2.39
C ARG A 38 -10.27 -0.89 1.95
N GLY A 39 -11.26 -0.73 2.80
CA GLY A 39 -12.64 -1.10 2.53
C GLY A 39 -13.35 -1.59 3.78
N GLU A 40 -14.58 -2.07 3.58
CA GLU A 40 -15.42 -2.58 4.65
C GLU A 40 -14.88 -3.92 5.18
N GLU A 41 -15.19 -4.23 6.44
CA GLU A 41 -14.93 -5.55 7.02
C GLU A 41 -15.64 -6.65 6.21
N MET A 42 -15.15 -7.88 6.34
CA MET A 42 -15.77 -9.01 5.67
C MET A 42 -17.18 -9.25 6.22
N PRO A 43 -18.22 -9.29 5.38
CA PRO A 43 -19.59 -9.51 5.83
C PRO A 43 -19.78 -10.95 6.32
N LYS A 44 -20.72 -11.15 7.26
CA LYS A 44 -21.04 -12.48 7.81
C LYS A 44 -21.46 -13.50 6.74
N GLU A 45 -22.20 -13.05 5.73
CA GLU A 45 -22.68 -13.89 4.62
C GLU A 45 -21.86 -13.64 3.35
N PHE A 46 -20.53 -13.77 3.48
CA PHE A 46 -19.57 -13.42 2.42
C PHE A 46 -19.89 -14.09 1.07
N GLU A 47 -20.31 -15.35 1.09
CA GLU A 47 -20.63 -16.15 -0.12
C GLU A 47 -21.79 -15.55 -0.93
N LYS A 48 -22.70 -14.82 -0.28
CA LYS A 48 -23.83 -14.16 -0.95
C LYS A 48 -23.42 -12.89 -1.69
N HIS A 49 -22.23 -12.34 -1.36
CA HIS A 49 -21.75 -11.11 -1.96
C HIS A 49 -20.99 -11.37 -3.27
N LEU A 50 -21.16 -10.49 -4.24
CA LEU A 50 -20.16 -10.29 -5.28
C LEU A 50 -18.94 -9.66 -4.64
N SER A 51 -17.97 -10.48 -4.28
CA SER A 51 -16.77 -10.08 -3.57
C SER A 51 -15.64 -9.79 -4.56
N ILE A 52 -15.06 -8.58 -4.46
CA ILE A 52 -14.03 -8.08 -5.36
C ILE A 52 -12.85 -7.58 -4.53
N ILE A 53 -11.65 -8.06 -4.82
CA ILE A 53 -10.41 -7.53 -4.27
C ILE A 53 -9.56 -6.96 -5.40
N SER A 54 -9.12 -5.72 -5.24
CA SER A 54 -8.21 -5.05 -6.20
C SER A 54 -6.78 -5.12 -5.69
N ILE A 55 -5.87 -5.63 -6.51
CA ILE A 55 -4.44 -5.77 -6.23
C ILE A 55 -3.65 -4.83 -7.16
N GLY A 56 -2.65 -4.15 -6.61
CA GLY A 56 -1.79 -3.26 -7.38
C GLY A 56 -0.82 -2.48 -6.49
N GLY A 57 -0.07 -1.58 -7.08
CA GLY A 57 0.86 -0.69 -6.42
C GLY A 57 0.20 0.58 -5.88
N SER A 58 0.95 1.68 -5.84
CA SER A 58 0.50 3.01 -5.35
C SER A 58 -0.76 3.54 -6.05
N THR A 59 -0.91 3.27 -7.34
CA THR A 59 -2.10 3.65 -8.13
C THR A 59 -3.36 2.89 -7.72
N THR A 60 -3.23 1.74 -7.06
CA THR A 60 -4.34 1.00 -6.47
C THR A 60 -4.53 1.38 -5.02
N GLU A 61 -3.48 1.45 -4.23
CA GLU A 61 -3.55 1.88 -2.83
C GLU A 61 -4.17 3.27 -2.69
N ASN A 62 -3.83 4.20 -3.60
CA ASN A 62 -4.29 5.58 -3.58
C ASN A 62 -4.09 6.25 -2.20
N PHE A 63 -2.87 6.16 -1.66
CA PHE A 63 -2.56 6.59 -0.28
C PHE A 63 -3.05 8.01 0.04
N PHE A 64 -2.93 8.93 -0.92
CA PHE A 64 -3.30 10.35 -0.78
C PHE A 64 -4.76 10.66 -1.14
N MET A 65 -5.60 9.66 -1.28
CA MET A 65 -7.04 9.84 -1.50
C MET A 65 -7.81 9.41 -0.25
N THR A 66 -8.77 10.23 0.15
CA THR A 66 -9.68 9.93 1.25
C THR A 66 -10.47 8.64 0.98
N ASP A 67 -10.74 7.89 2.03
CA ASP A 67 -11.59 6.71 1.96
C ASP A 67 -12.93 7.03 1.31
N GLY A 68 -13.41 6.12 0.50
CA GLY A 68 -14.61 6.32 -0.30
C GLY A 68 -14.43 7.11 -1.61
N LYS A 69 -13.26 7.72 -1.84
CA LYS A 69 -12.91 8.45 -3.08
C LYS A 69 -11.90 7.73 -3.97
N THR A 70 -11.33 6.61 -3.52
CA THR A 70 -10.46 5.79 -4.35
C THR A 70 -11.23 5.18 -5.52
N TRP A 71 -10.55 4.89 -6.64
CA TRP A 71 -11.21 4.26 -7.78
C TRP A 71 -11.88 2.93 -7.42
N THR A 72 -11.30 2.17 -6.50
CA THR A 72 -11.85 0.91 -5.99
C THR A 72 -13.16 1.13 -5.21
N SER A 73 -13.21 2.18 -4.39
CA SER A 73 -14.42 2.57 -3.67
C SER A 73 -15.52 3.08 -4.61
N LEU A 74 -15.13 3.85 -5.65
CA LEU A 74 -16.06 4.34 -6.66
C LEU A 74 -16.62 3.18 -7.51
N LEU A 75 -15.76 2.21 -7.87
CA LEU A 75 -16.20 0.99 -8.54
C LEU A 75 -17.22 0.23 -7.68
N GLY A 76 -16.94 0.04 -6.39
CA GLY A 76 -17.89 -0.60 -5.47
C GLY A 76 -19.23 0.12 -5.41
N LYS A 77 -19.21 1.47 -5.30
CA LYS A 77 -20.42 2.29 -5.33
C LYS A 77 -21.20 2.10 -6.63
N LYS A 78 -20.51 2.10 -7.77
CA LYS A 78 -21.17 1.94 -9.07
C LYS A 78 -21.79 0.56 -9.24
N LEU A 79 -21.12 -0.48 -8.78
CA LEU A 79 -21.64 -1.85 -8.84
C LEU A 79 -22.85 -2.05 -7.93
N LYS A 80 -22.97 -1.32 -6.81
CA LYS A 80 -24.16 -1.36 -5.93
C LYS A 80 -25.45 -0.92 -6.64
N GLU A 81 -25.36 -0.20 -7.76
CA GLU A 81 -26.52 0.13 -8.58
C GLU A 81 -27.12 -1.07 -9.32
N SER A 82 -26.32 -2.12 -9.58
CA SER A 82 -26.73 -3.30 -10.36
C SER A 82 -26.75 -4.60 -9.54
N PHE A 83 -26.12 -4.62 -8.36
CA PHE A 83 -25.99 -5.82 -7.54
C PHE A 83 -26.35 -5.51 -6.08
N ASN A 84 -27.24 -6.27 -5.50
CA ASN A 84 -27.73 -6.04 -4.13
C ASN A 84 -26.69 -6.31 -3.04
N HIS A 85 -25.79 -7.28 -3.27
CA HIS A 85 -24.78 -7.71 -2.30
C HIS A 85 -23.39 -7.56 -2.92
N ILE A 86 -22.76 -6.43 -2.69
CA ILE A 86 -21.40 -6.13 -3.13
C ILE A 86 -20.50 -5.95 -1.91
N TRP A 87 -19.32 -6.54 -1.98
CA TRP A 87 -18.22 -6.28 -1.09
C TRP A 87 -16.96 -6.02 -1.92
N THR A 88 -16.37 -4.84 -1.77
CA THR A 88 -15.15 -4.47 -2.48
C THR A 88 -14.06 -4.06 -1.50
N ASN A 89 -12.85 -4.54 -1.74
CA ASN A 89 -11.69 -4.17 -0.95
C ASN A 89 -10.48 -3.87 -1.83
N ASN A 90 -9.66 -2.95 -1.34
CA ASN A 90 -8.45 -2.50 -1.98
C ASN A 90 -7.24 -3.05 -1.22
N ALA A 91 -6.57 -4.01 -1.82
CA ALA A 91 -5.34 -4.63 -1.33
C ALA A 91 -4.09 -4.04 -2.01
N GLY A 92 -4.18 -2.81 -2.51
CA GLY A 92 -3.05 -2.08 -3.06
C GLY A 92 -1.98 -1.83 -2.02
N LEU A 93 -0.72 -1.91 -2.44
CA LEU A 93 0.46 -1.69 -1.60
C LEU A 93 1.47 -0.83 -2.34
N ASP A 94 1.76 0.35 -1.78
CA ASP A 94 2.69 1.30 -2.39
C ASP A 94 4.07 0.67 -2.66
N GLY A 95 4.62 0.94 -3.84
CA GLY A 95 5.93 0.46 -4.27
C GLY A 95 6.00 -1.03 -4.61
N HIS A 96 4.94 -1.83 -4.43
CA HIS A 96 4.97 -3.26 -4.73
C HIS A 96 4.95 -3.54 -6.23
N SER A 97 5.75 -4.53 -6.63
CA SER A 97 5.79 -5.12 -7.96
C SER A 97 4.95 -6.41 -8.02
N SER A 98 4.94 -7.08 -9.17
CA SER A 98 4.25 -8.36 -9.35
C SER A 98 4.76 -9.47 -8.40
N PHE A 99 6.01 -9.40 -7.93
CA PHE A 99 6.52 -10.33 -6.92
C PHE A 99 5.76 -10.18 -5.59
N GLY A 100 5.65 -8.95 -5.06
CA GLY A 100 4.88 -8.69 -3.85
C GLY A 100 3.39 -8.99 -4.03
N HIS A 101 2.83 -8.71 -5.21
CA HIS A 101 1.45 -9.06 -5.53
C HIS A 101 1.21 -10.57 -5.53
N THR A 102 2.18 -11.38 -5.97
CA THR A 102 2.11 -12.86 -5.92
C THR A 102 2.11 -13.35 -4.48
N ILE A 103 2.98 -12.79 -3.62
CA ILE A 103 2.99 -13.12 -2.19
C ILE A 103 1.65 -12.75 -1.54
N LEU A 104 1.14 -11.54 -1.82
CA LEU A 104 -0.16 -11.08 -1.31
C LEU A 104 -1.30 -12.02 -1.74
N MET A 105 -1.29 -12.43 -3.01
CA MET A 105 -2.27 -13.37 -3.54
C MET A 105 -2.22 -14.72 -2.80
N ASN A 106 -1.04 -15.29 -2.63
CA ASN A 106 -0.85 -16.60 -1.99
C ASN A 106 -1.12 -16.57 -0.49
N ALA A 107 -0.61 -15.54 0.22
CA ALA A 107 -0.69 -15.48 1.67
C ALA A 107 -2.07 -15.09 2.20
N TYR A 108 -2.81 -14.24 1.47
CA TYR A 108 -4.05 -13.62 1.95
C TYR A 108 -5.24 -13.87 1.01
N VAL A 109 -5.16 -13.42 -0.24
CA VAL A 109 -6.32 -13.35 -1.13
C VAL A 109 -6.87 -14.72 -1.49
N SER A 110 -5.99 -15.72 -1.71
CA SER A 110 -6.39 -17.10 -1.96
C SER A 110 -7.16 -17.73 -0.80
N LYS A 111 -6.91 -17.28 0.44
CA LYS A 111 -7.63 -17.77 1.64
C LYS A 111 -8.99 -17.11 1.80
N ILE A 112 -9.10 -15.84 1.41
CA ILE A 112 -10.37 -15.09 1.42
C ILE A 112 -11.31 -15.61 0.35
N LYS A 113 -10.79 -16.09 -0.78
CA LYS A 113 -11.54 -16.64 -1.93
C LYS A 113 -12.59 -15.67 -2.47
N PRO A 114 -12.22 -14.43 -2.83
CA PRO A 114 -13.15 -13.51 -3.46
C PRO A 114 -13.61 -14.06 -4.81
N LYS A 115 -14.81 -13.68 -5.26
CA LYS A 115 -15.33 -14.08 -6.58
C LYS A 115 -14.56 -13.44 -7.73
N VAL A 116 -14.00 -12.25 -7.51
CA VAL A 116 -13.24 -11.50 -8.52
C VAL A 116 -11.99 -10.91 -7.90
N VAL A 117 -10.88 -11.03 -8.60
CA VAL A 117 -9.64 -10.32 -8.29
C VAL A 117 -9.29 -9.44 -9.48
N LEU A 118 -9.13 -8.14 -9.23
CA LEU A 118 -8.72 -7.16 -10.22
C LEU A 118 -7.25 -6.84 -10.02
N PHE A 119 -6.44 -7.01 -11.06
CA PHE A 119 -5.04 -6.64 -11.06
C PHE A 119 -4.81 -5.35 -11.84
N PHE A 120 -4.25 -4.33 -11.15
CA PHE A 120 -3.75 -3.12 -11.78
C PHE A 120 -2.26 -3.00 -11.49
N VAL A 121 -1.47 -3.68 -12.31
CA VAL A 121 -0.06 -4.00 -12.10
C VAL A 121 0.79 -3.61 -13.30
N GLY A 122 2.11 -3.65 -13.18
CA GLY A 122 3.07 -3.48 -14.29
C GLY A 122 3.86 -2.18 -14.24
N ALA A 123 3.38 -1.13 -13.56
CA ALA A 123 4.08 0.15 -13.52
C ALA A 123 5.42 0.07 -12.75
N ASN A 124 5.44 -0.67 -11.66
CA ASN A 124 6.60 -0.77 -10.78
C ASN A 124 7.68 -1.74 -11.29
N GLU A 125 7.38 -2.54 -12.31
CA GLU A 125 8.34 -3.45 -12.94
C GLU A 125 9.21 -2.78 -13.99
N ARG A 126 8.79 -1.62 -14.49
CA ARG A 126 9.45 -0.94 -15.60
C ARG A 126 10.88 -0.54 -15.23
N GLY A 127 11.84 -1.09 -15.98
CA GLY A 127 13.27 -0.80 -15.80
C GLY A 127 13.96 -1.55 -14.65
N LEU A 128 13.27 -2.45 -13.95
CA LEU A 128 13.86 -3.23 -12.87
C LEU A 128 14.63 -4.45 -13.41
N LYS A 129 15.87 -4.63 -12.92
CA LYS A 129 16.68 -5.82 -13.22
C LYS A 129 16.22 -7.05 -12.41
N SER A 130 15.62 -6.85 -11.23
CA SER A 130 15.10 -7.89 -10.35
C SER A 130 13.93 -7.38 -9.54
N ILE A 131 12.75 -7.90 -9.83
CA ILE A 131 11.49 -7.56 -9.16
C ILE A 131 11.53 -7.99 -7.69
N GLN A 132 12.03 -9.20 -7.41
CA GLN A 132 12.12 -9.70 -6.04
C GLN A 132 13.01 -8.82 -5.16
N ARG A 133 14.15 -8.36 -5.67
CA ARG A 133 15.04 -7.45 -4.92
C ARG A 133 14.37 -6.11 -4.63
N PHE A 134 13.56 -5.61 -5.55
CA PHE A 134 12.85 -4.36 -5.39
C PHE A 134 11.86 -4.45 -4.24
N ASP A 135 10.97 -5.44 -4.23
CA ASP A 135 9.91 -5.57 -3.23
C ASP A 135 10.42 -5.98 -1.86
N SER A 136 11.36 -6.92 -1.80
CA SER A 136 11.89 -7.41 -0.53
C SER A 136 12.91 -6.47 0.10
N GLY A 137 13.50 -5.57 -0.71
CA GLY A 137 14.65 -4.77 -0.29
C GLY A 137 15.86 -5.62 0.11
N LEU A 138 15.84 -6.90 -0.24
CA LEU A 138 16.93 -7.83 0.00
C LEU A 138 17.93 -7.72 -1.14
N LYS A 139 19.17 -7.38 -0.81
CA LYS A 139 20.31 -7.70 -1.65
C LYS A 139 20.63 -9.19 -1.45
N ASN A 140 20.61 -9.98 -2.51
CA ASN A 140 21.07 -11.38 -2.43
C ASN A 140 22.55 -11.40 -2.10
N GLY A 141 22.89 -12.11 -1.02
CA GLY A 141 24.25 -12.24 -0.53
C GLY A 141 24.63 -11.18 0.51
N LEU A 142 25.73 -11.40 1.16
CA LEU A 142 26.33 -10.59 2.22
C LEU A 142 26.84 -9.19 1.77
N ASP A 143 26.30 -8.64 0.71
CA ASP A 143 26.48 -7.22 0.37
C ASP A 143 25.67 -6.36 1.37
N LEU A 144 26.18 -6.34 2.59
CA LEU A 144 25.80 -5.38 3.60
C LEU A 144 26.31 -4.01 3.12
N ASP A 145 25.44 -3.28 2.48
CA ASP A 145 25.71 -1.87 2.17
C ASP A 145 25.60 -1.08 3.47
N PHE A 146 26.73 -0.93 4.14
CA PHE A 146 26.87 -0.16 5.38
C PHE A 146 26.87 1.37 5.14
N THR A 147 26.68 1.83 3.91
CA THR A 147 26.74 3.26 3.58
C THR A 147 25.61 4.09 4.20
N SER A 148 24.57 3.42 4.72
CA SER A 148 23.48 4.09 5.43
C SER A 148 23.08 3.26 6.66
N ALA A 149 23.12 3.89 7.85
CA ALA A 149 22.62 3.30 9.09
C ALA A 149 21.16 2.81 8.98
N LYS A 150 20.37 3.46 8.14
CA LYS A 150 18.98 3.11 7.84
C LYS A 150 18.88 1.78 7.05
N THR A 151 19.77 1.57 6.09
CA THR A 151 19.84 0.32 5.30
C THR A 151 20.32 -0.83 6.18
N PHE A 152 21.30 -0.58 7.04
CA PHE A 152 21.77 -1.56 8.03
C PHE A 152 20.66 -2.00 9.00
N LEU A 153 19.97 -1.06 9.62
CA LEU A 153 18.85 -1.34 10.52
C LEU A 153 17.71 -2.11 9.83
N ARG A 154 17.40 -1.76 8.58
CA ARG A 154 16.40 -2.46 7.78
C ARG A 154 16.83 -3.90 7.47
N THR A 155 18.09 -4.11 7.11
CA THR A 155 18.63 -5.45 6.86
C THR A 155 18.67 -6.27 8.14
N ALA A 156 19.16 -5.70 9.24
CA ALA A 156 19.21 -6.37 10.55
C ALA A 156 17.79 -6.73 11.06
N SER A 157 16.79 -5.89 10.82
CA SER A 157 15.39 -6.17 11.19
C SER A 157 14.79 -7.36 10.43
N ASN A 158 15.33 -7.73 9.27
CA ASN A 158 14.89 -8.91 8.52
C ASN A 158 15.40 -10.23 9.11
N HIS A 159 16.45 -10.17 9.94
CA HIS A 159 17.10 -11.36 10.53
C HIS A 159 16.92 -11.48 12.04
N SER A 160 16.29 -10.51 12.70
CA SER A 160 16.07 -10.50 14.13
C SER A 160 14.71 -9.92 14.50
N GLU A 161 13.89 -10.71 15.18
CA GLU A 161 12.56 -10.27 15.66
C GLU A 161 12.68 -9.11 16.66
N VAL A 162 13.70 -9.12 17.52
CA VAL A 162 13.94 -8.05 18.49
C VAL A 162 14.30 -6.74 17.78
N ILE A 163 15.17 -6.78 16.79
CA ILE A 163 15.53 -5.60 15.99
C ILE A 163 14.35 -5.12 15.17
N SER A 164 13.56 -6.06 14.62
CA SER A 164 12.33 -5.76 13.91
C SER A 164 11.32 -5.05 14.80
N LEU A 165 11.07 -5.57 16.00
CA LEU A 165 10.15 -4.98 16.97
C LEU A 165 10.64 -3.58 17.40
N SER A 166 11.92 -3.45 17.74
CA SER A 166 12.53 -2.17 18.12
C SER A 166 12.46 -1.14 16.99
N TYR A 167 12.72 -1.55 15.76
CA TYR A 167 12.63 -0.69 14.59
C TYR A 167 11.18 -0.26 14.29
N ASN A 168 10.22 -1.17 14.42
CA ASN A 168 8.81 -0.86 14.26
C ASN A 168 8.29 0.04 15.40
N LEU A 169 8.72 -0.19 16.64
CA LEU A 169 8.43 0.69 17.77
C LEU A 169 9.02 2.09 17.56
N TYR A 170 10.28 2.18 17.13
CA TYR A 170 10.90 3.45 16.77
C TYR A 170 10.15 4.17 15.66
N ARG A 171 9.73 3.46 14.61
CA ARG A 171 8.89 4.02 13.54
C ARG A 171 7.54 4.49 14.07
N TYR A 172 6.89 3.69 14.92
CA TYR A 172 5.62 4.05 15.54
C TYR A 172 5.74 5.33 16.38
N LEU A 173 6.75 5.40 17.26
CA LEU A 173 7.02 6.59 18.05
C LEU A 173 7.38 7.81 17.19
N LYS A 174 8.10 7.60 16.10
CA LYS A 174 8.45 8.65 15.15
C LYS A 174 7.30 9.03 14.21
N GLN A 175 6.34 8.16 13.98
CA GLN A 175 5.11 8.49 13.24
C GLN A 175 4.25 9.52 13.97
N ILE A 176 4.37 9.61 15.28
CA ILE A 176 3.78 10.71 16.06
C ILE A 176 4.40 12.05 15.65
N ASP A 177 5.66 12.05 15.18
CA ASP A 177 6.39 13.23 14.67
C ASP A 177 6.34 13.41 13.15
N VAL A 178 6.03 12.35 12.39
CA VAL A 178 6.13 12.27 10.90
C VAL A 178 4.89 12.80 10.18
N SER A 179 3.91 13.36 10.88
CA SER A 179 2.96 14.26 10.22
C SER A 179 3.64 15.39 9.41
N TYR A 180 4.93 15.61 9.63
CA TYR A 180 5.75 16.62 8.95
C TYR A 180 6.59 16.13 7.77
N SER A 181 7.09 14.90 7.74
CA SER A 181 8.02 14.45 6.68
C SER A 181 7.33 13.86 5.44
N GLY A 182 6.11 13.35 5.59
CA GLY A 182 5.29 12.96 4.43
C GLY A 182 4.97 14.11 3.49
N ASN A 183 4.93 15.34 4.03
CA ASN A 183 4.68 16.54 3.27
C ASN A 183 5.85 16.98 2.36
N GLU A 184 7.11 16.69 2.72
CA GLU A 184 8.27 17.08 1.90
C GLU A 184 8.47 16.16 0.69
N LEU A 185 8.22 14.87 0.83
CA LEU A 185 8.28 13.93 -0.30
C LEU A 185 7.18 14.21 -1.32
N ASN A 186 5.96 14.53 -0.86
CA ASN A 186 4.84 14.92 -1.71
C ASN A 186 5.06 16.23 -2.47
N MET A 187 5.69 17.19 -1.84
CA MET A 187 5.98 18.47 -2.51
C MET A 187 7.02 18.32 -3.63
N LYS A 188 7.94 17.36 -3.53
CA LYS A 188 8.90 17.05 -4.61
C LYS A 188 8.23 16.33 -5.78
N GLU A 189 7.35 15.36 -5.51
CA GLU A 189 6.61 14.64 -6.56
C GLU A 189 5.60 15.54 -7.28
N LEU A 190 4.88 16.40 -6.54
CA LEU A 190 3.97 17.39 -7.11
C LEU A 190 4.70 18.44 -7.96
N LYS A 191 5.88 18.92 -7.53
CA LYS A 191 6.72 19.81 -8.34
C LYS A 191 7.21 19.15 -9.63
N VAL A 192 7.56 17.87 -9.60
CA VAL A 192 7.95 17.13 -10.81
C VAL A 192 6.79 17.05 -11.80
N LEU A 193 5.58 16.81 -11.33
CA LEU A 193 4.38 16.75 -12.17
C LEU A 193 3.98 18.14 -12.72
N GLU A 194 4.18 19.22 -11.96
CA GLU A 194 3.99 20.61 -12.46
C GLU A 194 5.01 20.97 -13.53
N ILE A 195 6.27 20.62 -13.35
CA ILE A 195 7.35 20.88 -14.34
C ILE A 195 7.14 20.08 -15.63
N GLN A 196 6.55 18.89 -15.54
CA GLN A 196 6.21 18.11 -16.73
C GLN A 196 5.03 18.71 -17.53
N LYS A 197 4.06 19.34 -16.84
CA LYS A 197 2.91 20.00 -17.50
C LYS A 197 3.25 21.36 -18.13
N GLU A 198 4.30 22.01 -17.67
CA GLU A 198 4.77 23.27 -18.29
C GLU A 198 5.63 23.04 -19.54
N LYS A 199 5.98 21.78 -19.84
CA LYS A 199 6.80 21.39 -21.00
C LYS A 199 5.99 20.73 -22.13
N GLU A 200 4.69 20.51 -21.94
CA GLU A 200 3.72 20.11 -22.97
C GLU A 200 2.92 21.35 -23.44
#